data_ac80d115c2fb15c11c79b0a9f69be3b2
#
_entry.id   ac80d115c2fb15c11c79b0a9f69be3b2
#
_cell.length_a   1.000
_cell.length_b   1.000
_cell.length_c   1.000
_cell.angle_alpha   90.00
_cell.angle_beta   90.00
_cell.angle_gamma   90.00
#
_symmetry.space_group_name_H-M   'P 1'
#
loop_
_entity.id
_entity.type
_entity.pdbx_description
1 polymer ?
#
loop_
_entity_poly.entity_id
_entity_poly.type
_entity_poly.pdbx_seq_one_letter_code
_entity_poly.pdbx_strand_id
1 'polypeptide(L)'
;MPLIQLEIDVTVDARFQVYVIRNDEGRQYIGVTDDIARRLDQHNQGVSRWTRGKGPWTSEWQSTPRSLGDARALENLMKRQKGGAGLRTLMILHGSSGS
;
A
#
# COMPACT_ATOMS: atom_id res chain seq x y z
N MET A 1 -31.88 -16.25 -7.70
CA MET A 1 -30.68 -16.91 -7.25
C MET A 1 -29.44 -16.18 -7.69
N PRO A 2 -29.37 -15.69 -8.91
CA PRO A 2 -28.19 -14.90 -9.28
C PRO A 2 -27.95 -13.72 -8.36
N LEU A 3 -29.00 -13.19 -7.79
CA LEU A 3 -28.87 -12.04 -6.90
C LEU A 3 -28.00 -12.32 -5.70
N ILE A 4 -27.93 -13.58 -5.32
CA ILE A 4 -27.15 -13.95 -4.13
C ILE A 4 -25.66 -13.68 -4.36
N GLN A 5 -25.18 -13.93 -5.57
CA GLN A 5 -23.78 -13.64 -5.84
C GLN A 5 -23.49 -12.15 -5.78
N LEU A 6 -24.44 -11.35 -6.23
CA LEU A 6 -24.25 -9.90 -6.16
C LEU A 6 -24.17 -9.43 -4.75
N GLU A 7 -24.95 -10.02 -3.85
CA GLU A 7 -24.90 -9.66 -2.45
C GLU A 7 -23.55 -10.01 -1.83
N ILE A 8 -22.97 -11.11 -2.23
CA ILE A 8 -21.66 -11.50 -1.73
C ILE A 8 -20.63 -10.47 -2.15
N ASP A 9 -20.72 -9.99 -3.39
CA ASP A 9 -19.76 -9.04 -3.89
C ASP A 9 -19.77 -7.74 -3.11
N VAL A 10 -20.94 -7.28 -2.72
CA VAL A 10 -21.04 -6.02 -2.00
C VAL A 10 -20.56 -6.12 -0.56
N THR A 11 -20.33 -7.32 -0.06
CA THR A 11 -19.82 -7.49 1.30
C THR A 11 -18.28 -7.47 1.35
N VAL A 12 -17.62 -7.44 0.20
CA VAL A 12 -16.16 -7.39 0.17
C VAL A 12 -15.70 -6.02 0.67
N ASP A 13 -14.84 -6.05 1.68
CA ASP A 13 -14.30 -4.82 2.26
C ASP A 13 -13.11 -4.36 1.43
N ALA A 14 -13.31 -3.31 0.66
CA ALA A 14 -12.30 -2.80 -0.28
C ALA A 14 -11.70 -1.49 0.22
N ARG A 15 -11.31 -1.43 1.47
CA ARG A 15 -10.76 -0.20 2.06
C ARG A 15 -9.25 -0.25 2.30
N PHE A 16 -8.59 -1.31 1.87
CA PHE A 16 -7.15 -1.45 2.11
C PHE A 16 -6.36 -0.93 0.91
N GLN A 17 -5.23 -0.33 1.20
CA GLN A 17 -4.34 0.20 0.17
C GLN A 17 -2.92 -0.26 0.43
N VAL A 18 -2.20 -0.54 -0.65
CA VAL A 18 -0.75 -0.68 -0.59
C VAL A 18 -0.16 0.72 -0.61
N TYR A 19 0.85 0.96 0.20
CA TYR A 19 1.50 2.27 0.23
C TYR A 19 3.01 2.10 0.13
N VAL A 20 3.65 3.14 -0.37
CA VAL A 20 5.11 3.24 -0.42
C VAL A 20 5.48 4.54 0.28
N ILE A 21 6.37 4.44 1.24
CA ILE A 21 6.94 5.62 1.91
C ILE A 21 8.44 5.63 1.64
N ARG A 22 9.01 6.82 1.68
CA ARG A 22 10.42 7.05 1.36
C ARG A 22 11.05 7.94 2.42
N ASN A 23 12.30 7.66 2.77
CA ASN A 23 13.07 8.53 3.66
C ASN A 23 14.03 9.40 2.86
N ASP A 24 14.78 10.25 3.57
CA ASP A 24 15.69 11.20 2.92
C ASP A 24 16.86 10.53 2.21
N GLU A 25 17.17 9.29 2.58
CA GLU A 25 18.24 8.54 1.93
C GLU A 25 17.76 7.77 0.71
N GLY A 26 16.48 7.90 0.36
CA GLY A 26 15.91 7.20 -0.78
C GLY A 26 15.46 5.77 -0.49
N ARG A 27 15.50 5.35 0.76
CA ARG A 27 14.99 4.04 1.13
C ARG A 27 13.48 4.04 1.04
N GLN A 28 12.93 2.93 0.59
CA GLN A 28 11.48 2.76 0.44
C GLN A 28 11.01 1.64 1.33
N TYR A 29 9.81 1.81 1.86
CA TYR A 29 9.12 0.77 2.60
C TYR A 29 7.73 0.60 2.00
N ILE A 30 7.33 -0.66 1.79
CA ILE A 30 6.06 -1.02 1.18
C ILE A 30 5.21 -1.74 2.22
N GLY A 31 3.97 -1.31 2.40
CA GLY A 31 3.08 -1.93 3.37
C GLY A 31 1.63 -1.85 2.92
N VAL A 32 0.75 -2.36 3.77
CA VAL A 32 -0.70 -2.34 3.56
C VAL A 32 -1.35 -1.70 4.77
N THR A 33 -2.34 -0.86 4.53
CA THR A 33 -3.09 -0.24 5.61
C THR A 33 -4.49 0.14 5.12
N ASP A 34 -5.40 0.32 6.06
CA ASP A 34 -6.70 0.92 5.78
C ASP A 34 -6.71 2.43 6.09
N ASP A 35 -5.61 2.98 6.57
CA ASP A 35 -5.53 4.39 6.93
C ASP A 35 -4.09 4.87 6.76
N ILE A 36 -3.81 5.46 5.63
CA ILE A 36 -2.43 5.85 5.29
C ILE A 36 -1.91 6.94 6.21
N ALA A 37 -2.73 7.92 6.54
CA ALA A 37 -2.28 9.01 7.40
C ALA A 37 -1.87 8.49 8.78
N ARG A 38 -2.70 7.63 9.36
CA ARG A 38 -2.39 7.04 10.65
C ARG A 38 -1.12 6.20 10.56
N ARG A 39 -1.00 5.39 9.51
CA ARG A 39 0.14 4.50 9.38
C ARG A 39 1.46 5.24 9.17
N LEU A 40 1.42 6.28 8.36
CA LEU A 40 2.61 7.12 8.15
C LEU A 40 3.05 7.75 9.47
N ASP A 41 2.09 8.25 10.24
CA ASP A 41 2.37 8.83 11.54
C ASP A 41 3.01 7.80 12.47
N GLN A 42 2.51 6.58 12.48
CA GLN A 42 3.10 5.51 13.28
C GLN A 42 4.53 5.21 12.86
N HIS A 43 4.81 5.18 11.56
CA HIS A 43 6.18 4.98 11.09
C HIS A 43 7.09 6.10 11.59
N ASN A 44 6.63 7.33 11.54
CA ASN A 44 7.44 8.47 11.97
C ASN A 44 7.62 8.51 13.48
N GLN A 45 6.70 7.91 14.23
CA GLN A 45 6.82 7.81 15.69
C GLN A 45 7.67 6.63 16.14
N GLY A 46 8.12 5.80 15.21
CA GLY A 46 8.98 4.67 15.54
C GLY A 46 8.22 3.44 16.02
N VAL A 47 6.93 3.34 15.75
CA VAL A 47 6.12 2.19 16.14
C VAL A 47 6.50 0.95 15.37
N SER A 48 6.81 1.11 14.08
CA SER A 48 7.15 -0.02 13.22
C SER A 48 8.63 -0.35 13.35
N ARG A 49 8.91 -1.61 13.61
CA ARG A 49 10.25 -2.10 13.83
C ARG A 49 11.18 -1.83 12.65
N TRP A 50 10.68 -2.03 11.44
CA TRP A 50 11.52 -1.96 10.24
C TRP A 50 11.87 -0.53 9.83
N THR A 51 11.06 0.44 10.23
CA THR A 51 11.26 1.83 9.83
C THR A 51 11.76 2.70 10.98
N ARG A 52 11.84 2.14 12.17
CA ARG A 52 12.26 2.88 13.37
C ARG A 52 13.68 3.40 13.21
N GLY A 53 13.87 4.66 13.52
CA GLY A 53 15.19 5.27 13.47
C GLY A 53 15.69 5.60 12.08
N LYS A 54 14.86 5.41 11.05
CA LYS A 54 15.26 5.67 9.67
C LYS A 54 14.46 6.79 9.02
N GLY A 55 13.58 7.41 9.78
CA GLY A 55 12.79 8.53 9.29
C GLY A 55 13.58 9.82 9.20
N PRO A 56 12.94 10.91 8.86
CA PRO A 56 11.49 10.99 8.62
C PRO A 56 11.08 10.31 7.32
N TRP A 57 9.85 9.81 7.33
CA TRP A 57 9.26 9.15 6.17
C TRP A 57 8.19 10.02 5.57
N THR A 58 8.13 10.03 4.24
CA THR A 58 7.07 10.74 3.52
C THR A 58 6.34 9.77 2.62
N SER A 59 5.08 10.07 2.34
CA SER A 59 4.27 9.25 1.45
C SER A 59 4.73 9.48 0.02
N GLU A 60 5.07 8.40 -0.66
CA GLU A 60 5.48 8.47 -2.05
C GLU A 60 4.35 8.04 -2.98
N TRP A 61 3.58 7.03 -2.58
CA TRP A 61 2.60 6.45 -3.48
C TRP A 61 1.60 5.61 -2.69
N GLN A 62 0.39 5.49 -3.22
CA GLN A 62 -0.61 4.59 -2.66
C GLN A 62 -1.46 4.02 -3.78
N SER A 63 -1.90 2.79 -3.59
CA SER A 63 -2.76 2.11 -4.54
C SER A 63 -4.20 2.59 -4.40
N THR A 64 -5.02 2.23 -5.40
CA THR A 64 -6.47 2.32 -5.22
C THR A 64 -6.91 1.37 -4.11
N PRO A 65 -8.03 1.68 -3.43
CA PRO A 65 -8.54 0.79 -2.39
C PRO A 65 -8.95 -0.57 -2.95
N ARG A 66 -8.72 -1.62 -2.15
CA ARG A 66 -9.04 -2.99 -2.52
C ARG A 66 -9.24 -3.83 -1.29
N SER A 67 -9.64 -5.08 -1.47
CA SER A 67 -9.78 -6.00 -0.35
C SER A 67 -8.41 -6.25 0.28
N LEU A 68 -8.40 -6.73 1.52
CA LEU A 68 -7.14 -7.05 2.18
C LEU A 68 -6.35 -8.11 1.41
N GLY A 69 -7.04 -9.13 0.90
CA GLY A 69 -6.37 -10.17 0.12
C GLY A 69 -5.71 -9.62 -1.13
N ASP A 70 -6.42 -8.77 -1.87
CA ASP A 70 -5.86 -8.16 -3.07
C ASP A 70 -4.73 -7.21 -2.74
N ALA A 71 -4.85 -6.46 -1.66
CA ALA A 71 -3.79 -5.56 -1.23
C ALA A 71 -2.52 -6.33 -0.88
N ARG A 72 -2.66 -7.45 -0.16
CA ARG A 72 -1.50 -8.26 0.19
C ARG A 72 -0.86 -8.91 -1.03
N ALA A 73 -1.67 -9.33 -2.00
CA ALA A 73 -1.13 -9.88 -3.24
C ALA A 73 -0.31 -8.82 -4.00
N LEU A 74 -0.84 -7.61 -4.08
CA LEU A 74 -0.11 -6.52 -4.73
C LEU A 74 1.15 -6.16 -3.95
N GLU A 75 1.07 -6.08 -2.63
CA GLU A 75 2.24 -5.80 -1.79
C GLU A 75 3.35 -6.82 -2.05
N ASN A 76 3.00 -8.10 -2.05
CA ASN A 76 4.00 -9.15 -2.27
C ASN A 76 4.60 -9.05 -3.66
N LEU A 77 3.78 -8.76 -4.66
CA LEU A 77 4.28 -8.59 -6.02
C LEU A 77 5.26 -7.41 -6.11
N MET A 78 4.93 -6.31 -5.48
CA MET A 78 5.79 -5.13 -5.49
C MET A 78 7.10 -5.39 -4.77
N LYS A 79 7.06 -6.11 -3.64
CA LYS A 79 8.27 -6.41 -2.87
C LYS A 79 9.21 -7.37 -3.62
N ARG A 80 8.69 -8.14 -4.57
CA ARG A 80 9.52 -9.06 -5.34
C ARG A 80 10.19 -8.42 -6.54
N GLN A 81 9.86 -7.17 -6.84
CA GLN A 81 10.48 -6.50 -7.99
C GLN A 81 11.95 -6.21 -7.71
N LYS A 82 12.77 -6.50 -8.69
CA LYS A 82 14.21 -6.23 -8.62
C LYS A 82 14.51 -5.07 -9.55
N GLY A 83 14.84 -3.95 -8.97
CA GLY A 83 15.07 -2.74 -9.74
C GLY A 83 13.84 -1.86 -9.83
N GLY A 84 14.09 -0.59 -10.11
CA GLY A 84 13.05 0.43 -10.03
C GLY A 84 12.03 0.39 -11.15
N ALA A 85 12.41 -0.15 -12.33
CA ALA A 85 11.51 -0.10 -13.48
C ALA A 85 10.26 -0.96 -13.26
N GLY A 86 10.43 -2.16 -12.71
CA GLY A 86 9.28 -3.04 -12.44
C GLY A 86 8.37 -2.46 -11.38
N LEU A 87 8.96 -1.91 -10.32
CA LEU A 87 8.17 -1.29 -9.26
C LEU A 87 7.39 -0.10 -9.80
N ARG A 88 8.02 0.77 -10.60
CA ARG A 88 7.34 1.93 -11.16
C ARG A 88 6.17 1.53 -12.06
N THR A 89 6.34 0.46 -12.84
CA THR A 89 5.25 -0.02 -13.69
C THR A 89 4.04 -0.41 -12.85
N LEU A 90 4.26 -1.15 -11.76
CA LEU A 90 3.16 -1.52 -10.88
C LEU A 90 2.52 -0.31 -10.21
N MET A 91 3.32 0.67 -9.84
CA MET A 91 2.78 1.89 -9.25
C MET A 91 1.91 2.66 -10.24
N ILE A 92 2.29 2.70 -11.50
CA ILE A 92 1.48 3.35 -12.53
C ILE A 92 0.16 2.60 -12.72
N LEU A 93 0.21 1.28 -12.80
CA LEU A 93 -0.97 0.47 -13.08
C LEU A 93 -1.98 0.47 -11.93
N HIS A 94 -1.52 0.54 -10.69
CA HIS A 94 -2.37 0.33 -9.54
C HIS A 94 -2.54 1.57 -8.65
N GLY A 95 -1.99 2.69 -9.07
CA GLY A 95 -2.00 3.89 -8.25
C GLY A 95 -3.35 4.56 -8.17
N SER A 96 -3.53 5.31 -7.09
CA SER A 96 -4.71 6.13 -6.92
C SER A 96 -4.70 7.27 -7.94
N SER A 97 -5.81 7.45 -8.63
CA SER A 97 -5.89 8.42 -9.71
C SER A 97 -6.02 9.86 -9.23
N GLY A 98 -6.23 10.07 -7.95
CA GLY A 98 -6.40 11.40 -7.42
C GLY A 98 -5.11 12.16 -7.18
N SER A 99 -4.01 11.54 -7.36
CA SER A 99 -2.71 12.15 -7.06
C SER A 99 -2.20 13.05 -8.15
#